data_3dfc2b7184f423adb24193ab2c6c0e0f
#
_entry.id   3dfc2b7184f423adb24193ab2c6c0e0f
#
_cell.length_a   1.000
_cell.length_b   1.000
_cell.length_c   1.000
_cell.angle_alpha   90.00
_cell.angle_beta   90.00
_cell.angle_gamma   90.00
#
_symmetry.space_group_name_H-M   'P 1'
#
loop_
_entity.id
_entity.type
_entity.pdbx_description
1 polymer ?
#
loop_
_entity_poly.entity_id
_entity_poly.type
_entity_poly.pdbx_seq_one_letter_code
_entity_poly.pdbx_strand_id
1 'polypeptide(L)'
;MMMPMTKIGKKVQSFVAVSALALITACGPNLPTSTTGPKVDTSKPVPVALLVPQSSEGTAQIAADLENAARLAAAQLYDLEIDLRVYDTAGDATVAASVAQQAIDEGAKIIIGPLYAEAANAAGTAVADEGINVLSFSNNTTIAGGNVFVLGKTFDNTARRIVSFAAEQGKERAMVIHSNQIDGLMGLNAFQSAADDKSLRIVSVQSFELTQESVVNTVPLIRASAEIEDVDTLFLTSSSAGALPLLAQLLPEAGLDPQDVQYVGLTRWDIPPQTLELNGLKGGWFAVPDLTRTENFSTQFQEQFGNRPHQLANLAFDGIAAIGALAQAGFDDILTREALTQPSGFQGVDGIFRLKDDGTNERGLAIATVQDKQVVIIDPAPRSFAIPRF
;
A
#
# COMPACT_ATOMS: atom_id res chain seq x y z
N MET A 1 59.90 71.52 -9.32
CA MET A 1 60.61 72.18 -8.21
C MET A 1 60.58 71.18 -7.05
N MET A 2 61.69 70.51 -6.96
CA MET A 2 62.47 70.14 -5.79
C MET A 2 61.82 69.33 -4.68
N MET A 3 62.37 68.14 -4.60
CA MET A 3 62.61 67.25 -3.45
C MET A 3 62.93 67.99 -2.11
N PRO A 4 63.05 67.36 -0.94
CA PRO A 4 63.62 66.01 -0.68
C PRO A 4 62.87 65.19 0.40
N MET A 5 62.96 63.89 0.33
CA MET A 5 63.71 62.90 1.16
C MET A 5 64.00 63.27 2.62
N THR A 6 63.54 62.37 3.52
CA THR A 6 64.44 61.83 4.56
C THR A 6 63.92 60.49 5.15
N LYS A 7 64.88 59.62 5.37
CA LYS A 7 64.90 58.25 5.87
C LYS A 7 64.82 58.18 7.39
N ILE A 8 64.72 56.90 7.83
CA ILE A 8 65.20 56.29 9.10
C ILE A 8 63.99 55.93 10.01
N GLY A 9 63.86 54.76 10.55
CA GLY A 9 64.73 53.64 10.77
C GLY A 9 64.04 52.53 11.57
N LYS A 10 64.57 51.37 11.51
CA LYS A 10 64.30 50.07 12.16
C LYS A 10 63.79 50.12 13.59
N LYS A 11 62.85 49.20 13.89
CA LYS A 11 63.08 48.22 14.98
C LYS A 11 62.13 46.98 14.80
N VAL A 12 62.79 45.87 14.66
CA VAL A 12 62.21 44.49 14.76
C VAL A 12 61.85 44.26 16.20
N GLN A 13 60.62 43.81 16.45
CA GLN A 13 60.33 43.11 17.67
C GLN A 13 59.38 41.94 17.29
N SER A 14 59.96 40.74 17.33
CA SER A 14 59.27 39.44 17.26
C SER A 14 58.34 39.35 18.43
N PHE A 15 57.06 39.18 18.13
CA PHE A 15 56.09 38.63 19.04
C PHE A 15 55.69 37.24 18.54
N VAL A 16 56.15 36.23 19.25
CA VAL A 16 55.71 34.85 19.14
C VAL A 16 54.29 34.77 19.72
N ALA A 17 53.28 34.77 18.90
CA ALA A 17 51.93 34.45 19.31
C ALA A 17 51.74 32.94 19.18
N VAL A 18 51.74 32.28 20.32
CA VAL A 18 51.33 30.87 20.46
C VAL A 18 49.84 30.80 20.18
N SER A 19 49.48 30.34 18.98
CA SER A 19 48.11 30.05 18.63
C SER A 19 47.73 28.71 19.30
N ALA A 20 47.05 28.77 20.44
CA ALA A 20 46.36 27.66 21.01
C ALA A 20 45.20 27.29 20.09
N LEU A 21 45.36 26.21 19.31
CA LEU A 21 44.30 25.60 18.52
C LEU A 21 43.37 24.90 19.49
N ALA A 22 42.30 25.58 19.91
CA ALA A 22 41.19 24.94 20.64
C ALA A 22 40.47 24.01 19.66
N LEU A 23 40.73 22.70 19.78
CA LEU A 23 39.90 21.63 19.22
C LEU A 23 38.54 21.72 19.89
N ILE A 24 37.60 22.43 19.28
CA ILE A 24 36.20 22.34 19.57
C ILE A 24 35.80 20.99 18.99
N THR A 25 35.84 19.92 19.80
CA THR A 25 35.06 18.70 19.57
C THR A 25 33.62 19.15 19.60
N ALA A 26 33.06 19.39 18.42
CA ALA A 26 31.62 19.51 18.25
C ALA A 26 31.02 18.11 18.58
N CYS A 27 30.63 17.95 19.85
CA CYS A 27 29.57 17.00 20.16
C CYS A 27 28.33 17.52 19.46
N GLY A 28 28.15 17.18 18.18
CA GLY A 28 26.83 17.20 17.57
C GLY A 28 25.94 16.30 18.45
N PRO A 29 24.69 16.68 18.73
CA PRO A 29 23.77 15.73 19.32
C PRO A 29 23.79 14.53 18.37
N ASN A 30 24.28 13.39 18.86
CA ASN A 30 23.94 12.11 18.27
C ASN A 30 22.42 12.04 18.40
N LEU A 31 21.73 12.43 17.34
CA LEU A 31 20.36 11.97 17.15
C LEU A 31 20.48 10.46 17.25
N PRO A 32 19.80 9.83 18.22
CA PRO A 32 19.75 8.39 18.22
C PRO A 32 19.19 8.00 16.86
N THR A 33 19.98 7.34 16.03
CA THR A 33 19.47 6.49 14.99
C THR A 33 18.74 5.38 15.75
N SER A 34 17.51 5.68 16.19
CA SER A 34 16.66 4.69 16.79
C SER A 34 16.32 3.72 15.66
N THR A 35 17.01 2.59 15.65
CA THR A 35 16.52 1.38 15.01
C THR A 35 15.15 1.15 15.62
N THR A 36 14.08 1.59 14.92
CA THR A 36 12.72 1.52 15.43
C THR A 36 12.25 0.08 15.32
N GLY A 37 12.33 -0.64 16.40
CA GLY A 37 11.89 -2.03 16.52
C GLY A 37 12.60 -2.76 17.66
N PRO A 38 11.89 -3.66 18.36
CA PRO A 38 12.47 -4.43 19.44
C PRO A 38 13.43 -5.51 18.93
N LYS A 39 14.49 -5.76 19.69
CA LYS A 39 15.35 -6.92 19.48
C LYS A 39 14.62 -8.20 19.84
N VAL A 40 14.76 -9.22 19.02
CA VAL A 40 14.17 -10.53 19.25
C VAL A 40 15.24 -11.63 19.17
N ASP A 41 15.10 -12.61 20.04
CA ASP A 41 15.90 -13.83 20.02
C ASP A 41 15.13 -14.89 19.22
N THR A 42 15.50 -15.07 17.96
CA THR A 42 14.85 -16.02 17.04
C THR A 42 15.06 -17.48 17.38
N SER A 43 15.92 -17.78 18.38
CA SER A 43 16.04 -19.14 18.94
C SER A 43 14.89 -19.51 19.89
N LYS A 44 14.01 -18.56 20.19
CA LYS A 44 12.81 -18.72 21.02
C LYS A 44 11.57 -18.32 20.23
N PRO A 45 10.38 -18.79 20.64
CA PRO A 45 9.13 -18.32 20.05
C PRO A 45 9.03 -16.80 20.06
N VAL A 46 8.81 -16.18 18.90
CA VAL A 46 8.66 -14.73 18.75
C VAL A 46 7.23 -14.34 19.09
N PRO A 47 7.00 -13.52 20.15
CA PRO A 47 5.66 -13.10 20.52
C PRO A 47 5.12 -12.07 19.52
N VAL A 48 4.05 -12.44 18.82
CA VAL A 48 3.34 -11.61 17.83
C VAL A 48 1.92 -11.39 18.30
N ALA A 49 1.49 -10.14 18.40
CA ALA A 49 0.11 -9.80 18.69
C ALA A 49 -0.70 -9.68 17.38
N LEU A 50 -1.80 -10.38 17.31
CA LEU A 50 -2.78 -10.26 16.23
C LEU A 50 -4.01 -9.53 16.76
N LEU A 51 -4.24 -8.31 16.25
CA LEU A 51 -5.36 -7.47 16.65
C LEU A 51 -6.47 -7.57 15.59
N VAL A 52 -7.62 -8.13 15.97
CA VAL A 52 -8.76 -8.36 15.06
C VAL A 52 -10.10 -8.01 15.74
N PRO A 53 -11.13 -7.59 14.99
CA PRO A 53 -12.42 -7.19 15.55
C PRO A 53 -13.35 -8.40 15.76
N GLN A 54 -13.03 -9.29 16.72
CA GLN A 54 -13.75 -10.55 16.92
C GLN A 54 -15.21 -10.35 17.35
N SER A 55 -15.45 -9.39 18.25
CA SER A 55 -16.79 -9.12 18.81
C SER A 55 -17.54 -8.02 18.06
N SER A 56 -16.98 -7.43 17.00
CA SER A 56 -17.65 -6.40 16.20
C SER A 56 -18.71 -7.03 15.29
N GLU A 57 -19.89 -6.42 15.25
CA GLU A 57 -21.00 -6.91 14.44
C GLU A 57 -20.62 -6.99 12.94
N GLY A 58 -20.94 -8.11 12.32
CA GLY A 58 -20.70 -8.37 10.89
C GLY A 58 -19.24 -8.68 10.50
N THR A 59 -18.28 -8.66 11.44
CA THR A 59 -16.85 -8.91 11.13
C THR A 59 -16.26 -10.14 11.81
N ALA A 60 -17.02 -10.83 12.64
CA ALA A 60 -16.54 -12.02 13.35
C ALA A 60 -15.94 -13.11 12.42
N GLN A 61 -16.57 -13.35 11.25
CA GLN A 61 -16.03 -14.29 10.27
C GLN A 61 -14.73 -13.78 9.64
N ILE A 62 -14.62 -12.47 9.36
CA ILE A 62 -13.39 -11.85 8.83
C ILE A 62 -12.26 -11.96 9.87
N ALA A 63 -12.57 -11.72 11.15
CA ALA A 63 -11.62 -11.85 12.25
C ALA A 63 -11.12 -13.30 12.40
N ALA A 64 -12.02 -14.26 12.33
CA ALA A 64 -11.67 -15.69 12.38
C ALA A 64 -10.81 -16.11 11.17
N ASP A 65 -11.12 -15.64 9.98
CA ASP A 65 -10.34 -15.95 8.77
C ASP A 65 -8.95 -15.29 8.82
N LEU A 66 -8.81 -14.07 9.37
CA LEU A 66 -7.51 -13.42 9.61
C LEU A 66 -6.67 -14.22 10.62
N GLU A 67 -7.26 -14.66 11.73
CA GLU A 67 -6.58 -15.49 12.71
C GLU A 67 -6.14 -16.83 12.11
N ASN A 68 -7.02 -17.52 11.41
CA ASN A 68 -6.73 -18.78 10.75
C ASN A 68 -5.60 -18.64 9.72
N ALA A 69 -5.58 -17.56 8.94
CA ALA A 69 -4.53 -17.30 7.97
C ALA A 69 -3.18 -17.01 8.65
N ALA A 70 -3.16 -16.26 9.75
CA ALA A 70 -1.95 -16.04 10.54
C ALA A 70 -1.41 -17.35 11.11
N ARG A 71 -2.27 -18.22 11.65
CA ARG A 71 -1.89 -19.54 12.17
C ARG A 71 -1.39 -20.47 11.07
N LEU A 72 -2.03 -20.45 9.88
CA LEU A 72 -1.58 -21.21 8.71
C LEU A 72 -0.18 -20.78 8.29
N ALA A 73 0.09 -19.47 8.21
CA ALA A 73 1.41 -18.95 7.88
C ALA A 73 2.46 -19.36 8.93
N ALA A 74 2.15 -19.19 10.23
CA ALA A 74 3.04 -19.56 11.32
C ALA A 74 3.41 -21.05 11.29
N ALA A 75 2.46 -21.92 10.98
CA ALA A 75 2.69 -23.37 10.85
C ALA A 75 3.58 -23.76 9.67
N GLN A 76 3.76 -22.87 8.68
CA GLN A 76 4.63 -23.10 7.51
C GLN A 76 6.06 -22.59 7.70
N LEU A 77 6.38 -21.95 8.82
CA LEU A 77 7.73 -21.49 9.14
C LEU A 77 8.53 -22.64 9.74
N TYR A 78 9.66 -22.97 9.13
CA TYR A 78 10.50 -24.11 9.56
C TYR A 78 11.57 -23.70 10.59
N ASP A 79 12.10 -22.48 10.47
CA ASP A 79 13.25 -22.01 11.25
C ASP A 79 12.89 -20.94 12.28
N LEU A 80 11.60 -20.64 12.44
CA LEU A 80 11.11 -19.64 13.36
C LEU A 80 9.78 -20.09 13.99
N GLU A 81 9.72 -20.12 15.30
CA GLU A 81 8.46 -20.34 16.02
C GLU A 81 7.79 -18.99 16.34
N ILE A 82 6.50 -18.87 16.03
CA ILE A 82 5.68 -17.70 16.37
C ILE A 82 4.77 -18.02 17.55
N ASP A 83 4.89 -17.24 18.61
CA ASP A 83 3.91 -17.21 19.71
C ASP A 83 2.82 -16.20 19.37
N LEU A 84 1.81 -16.68 18.61
CA LEU A 84 0.70 -15.85 18.12
C LEU A 84 -0.36 -15.68 19.18
N ARG A 85 -0.55 -14.45 19.67
CA ARG A 85 -1.55 -14.05 20.65
C ARG A 85 -2.59 -13.15 20.01
N VAL A 86 -3.87 -13.49 20.22
CA VAL A 86 -4.99 -12.80 19.55
C VAL A 86 -5.70 -11.90 20.54
N TYR A 87 -5.95 -10.66 20.12
CA TYR A 87 -6.59 -9.62 20.93
C TYR A 87 -7.80 -9.06 20.17
N ASP A 88 -8.93 -8.96 20.85
CA ASP A 88 -10.16 -8.42 20.27
C ASP A 88 -10.17 -6.89 20.37
N THR A 89 -10.24 -6.22 19.24
CA THR A 89 -10.37 -4.76 19.17
C THR A 89 -11.81 -4.28 19.22
N ALA A 90 -12.79 -5.17 19.18
CA ALA A 90 -14.21 -4.86 19.05
C ALA A 90 -14.54 -3.89 17.89
N GLY A 91 -13.58 -3.64 16.97
CA GLY A 91 -13.70 -2.62 15.90
C GLY A 91 -13.61 -1.18 16.41
N ASP A 92 -13.25 -0.97 17.67
CA ASP A 92 -13.20 0.34 18.34
C ASP A 92 -11.74 0.81 18.54
N ALA A 93 -11.49 2.09 18.29
CA ALA A 93 -10.16 2.67 18.38
C ALA A 93 -9.62 2.70 19.84
N THR A 94 -10.47 2.96 20.82
CA THR A 94 -10.08 3.02 22.23
C THR A 94 -9.73 1.63 22.76
N VAL A 95 -10.54 0.62 22.39
CA VAL A 95 -10.27 -0.78 22.70
C VAL A 95 -8.97 -1.22 22.04
N ALA A 96 -8.78 -0.89 20.76
CA ALA A 96 -7.56 -1.22 20.02
C ALA A 96 -6.29 -0.67 20.69
N ALA A 97 -6.31 0.58 21.16
CA ALA A 97 -5.20 1.18 21.90
C ALA A 97 -4.92 0.43 23.21
N SER A 98 -5.98 0.11 23.96
CA SER A 98 -5.86 -0.60 25.24
C SER A 98 -5.30 -2.01 25.08
N VAL A 99 -5.81 -2.79 24.11
CA VAL A 99 -5.33 -4.16 23.89
C VAL A 99 -3.95 -4.19 23.21
N ALA A 100 -3.58 -3.16 22.45
CA ALA A 100 -2.23 -3.00 21.95
C ALA A 100 -1.23 -2.83 23.09
N GLN A 101 -1.50 -1.94 24.05
CA GLN A 101 -0.67 -1.76 25.22
C GLN A 101 -0.61 -3.05 26.07
N GLN A 102 -1.74 -3.70 26.30
CA GLN A 102 -1.79 -4.99 27.00
C GLN A 102 -0.89 -6.03 26.32
N ALA A 103 -0.96 -6.13 24.98
CA ALA A 103 -0.13 -7.09 24.24
C ALA A 103 1.38 -6.84 24.45
N ILE A 104 1.80 -5.57 24.52
CA ILE A 104 3.19 -5.22 24.78
C ILE A 104 3.59 -5.52 26.23
N ASP A 105 2.74 -5.23 27.18
CA ASP A 105 2.95 -5.58 28.59
C ASP A 105 3.08 -7.10 28.78
N GLU A 106 2.37 -7.89 27.97
CA GLU A 106 2.48 -9.35 27.91
C GLU A 106 3.68 -9.85 27.08
N GLY A 107 4.47 -8.95 26.47
CA GLY A 107 5.75 -9.23 25.81
C GLY A 107 5.72 -9.32 24.30
N ALA A 108 4.61 -8.95 23.63
CA ALA A 108 4.56 -8.91 22.17
C ALA A 108 5.63 -7.97 21.60
N LYS A 109 6.20 -8.34 20.45
CA LYS A 109 7.31 -7.63 19.81
C LYS A 109 6.92 -6.95 18.49
N ILE A 110 5.76 -7.28 17.96
CA ILE A 110 5.16 -6.67 16.77
C ILE A 110 3.65 -6.88 16.85
N ILE A 111 2.91 -5.97 16.22
CA ILE A 111 1.47 -6.06 16.08
C ILE A 111 1.12 -6.30 14.60
N ILE A 112 0.29 -7.30 14.33
CA ILE A 112 -0.34 -7.54 13.02
C ILE A 112 -1.82 -7.21 13.14
N GLY A 113 -2.34 -6.39 12.22
CA GLY A 113 -3.61 -5.70 12.39
C GLY A 113 -3.39 -4.30 13.01
N PRO A 114 -4.47 -3.61 13.45
CA PRO A 114 -5.89 -3.93 13.29
C PRO A 114 -6.44 -3.77 11.87
N LEU A 115 -7.74 -4.09 11.71
CA LEU A 115 -8.43 -4.01 10.43
C LEU A 115 -8.81 -2.58 10.02
N TYR A 116 -9.34 -1.80 10.96
CA TYR A 116 -9.83 -0.44 10.69
C TYR A 116 -8.74 0.61 10.89
N ALA A 117 -8.76 1.66 10.05
CA ALA A 117 -7.77 2.72 10.07
C ALA A 117 -7.67 3.44 11.42
N GLU A 118 -8.79 3.81 12.00
CA GLU A 118 -8.83 4.49 13.29
C GLU A 118 -8.28 3.62 14.42
N ALA A 119 -8.63 2.34 14.44
CA ALA A 119 -8.10 1.37 15.38
C ALA A 119 -6.58 1.16 15.21
N ALA A 120 -6.09 1.11 13.96
CA ALA A 120 -4.67 0.97 13.67
C ALA A 120 -3.86 2.21 14.08
N ASN A 121 -4.39 3.41 13.83
CA ASN A 121 -3.77 4.65 14.28
C ASN A 121 -3.72 4.74 15.81
N ALA A 122 -4.79 4.36 16.49
CA ALA A 122 -4.86 4.36 17.95
C ALA A 122 -3.90 3.32 18.58
N ALA A 123 -3.86 2.10 18.03
CA ALA A 123 -2.92 1.06 18.46
C ALA A 123 -1.46 1.50 18.22
N GLY A 124 -1.15 2.04 17.03
CA GLY A 124 0.19 2.54 16.72
C GLY A 124 0.65 3.64 17.66
N THR A 125 -0.24 4.60 17.93
CA THR A 125 0.04 5.70 18.88
C THR A 125 0.30 5.19 20.29
N ALA A 126 -0.49 4.20 20.75
CA ALA A 126 -0.35 3.65 22.10
C ALA A 126 1.00 2.98 22.35
N VAL A 127 1.61 2.37 21.32
CA VAL A 127 2.86 1.59 21.46
C VAL A 127 4.08 2.25 20.78
N ALA A 128 3.96 3.52 20.40
CA ALA A 128 5.02 4.22 19.66
C ALA A 128 6.29 4.41 20.48
N ASP A 129 6.15 4.74 21.76
CA ASP A 129 7.28 4.98 22.65
C ASP A 129 8.09 3.71 22.97
N GLU A 130 7.48 2.53 22.85
CA GLU A 130 8.14 1.23 22.99
C GLU A 130 8.82 0.76 21.69
N GLY A 131 8.70 1.54 20.61
CA GLY A 131 9.30 1.23 19.31
C GLY A 131 8.67 0.02 18.60
N ILE A 132 7.44 -0.33 18.96
CA ILE A 132 6.73 -1.48 18.38
C ILE A 132 6.10 -1.10 17.04
N ASN A 133 6.41 -1.88 16.01
CA ASN A 133 5.84 -1.70 14.69
C ASN A 133 4.46 -2.37 14.57
N VAL A 134 3.55 -1.70 13.84
CA VAL A 134 2.17 -2.14 13.60
C VAL A 134 1.96 -2.36 12.11
N LEU A 135 1.68 -3.58 11.70
CA LEU A 135 1.37 -3.97 10.32
C LEU A 135 -0.15 -4.03 10.14
N SER A 136 -0.76 -2.88 9.85
CA SER A 136 -2.21 -2.71 9.77
C SER A 136 -2.81 -3.36 8.53
N PHE A 137 -3.98 -3.99 8.65
CA PHE A 137 -4.78 -4.51 7.53
C PHE A 137 -5.54 -3.41 6.77
N SER A 138 -5.56 -2.19 7.28
CA SER A 138 -6.20 -1.05 6.60
C SER A 138 -5.57 -0.79 5.23
N ASN A 139 -6.38 -0.28 4.31
CA ASN A 139 -5.92 0.25 3.02
C ASN A 139 -5.85 1.79 2.99
N ASN A 140 -6.13 2.44 4.11
CA ASN A 140 -6.08 3.89 4.23
C ASN A 140 -4.64 4.35 4.48
N THR A 141 -4.04 5.01 3.49
CA THR A 141 -2.65 5.48 3.56
C THR A 141 -2.45 6.69 4.46
N THR A 142 -3.51 7.36 4.91
CA THR A 142 -3.38 8.52 5.81
C THR A 142 -2.91 8.17 7.21
N ILE A 143 -2.99 6.89 7.60
CA ILE A 143 -2.49 6.39 8.89
C ILE A 143 -1.06 5.88 8.82
N ALA A 144 -0.49 5.82 7.61
CA ALA A 144 0.87 5.32 7.39
C ALA A 144 1.92 6.30 7.94
N GLY A 145 2.99 5.77 8.49
CA GLY A 145 4.11 6.55 9.04
C GLY A 145 4.38 6.25 10.50
N GLY A 146 5.39 6.88 11.07
CA GLY A 146 5.84 6.52 12.42
C GLY A 146 6.15 5.03 12.52
N ASN A 147 5.46 4.32 13.40
CA ASN A 147 5.55 2.88 13.59
C ASN A 147 4.40 2.09 12.90
N VAL A 148 3.54 2.77 12.11
CA VAL A 148 2.41 2.13 11.43
C VAL A 148 2.71 1.90 9.97
N PHE A 149 2.63 0.65 9.54
CA PHE A 149 2.73 0.20 8.16
C PHE A 149 1.38 -0.33 7.66
N VAL A 150 0.98 0.09 6.48
CA VAL A 150 -0.24 -0.35 5.84
C VAL A 150 0.04 -1.60 5.00
N LEU A 151 -0.58 -2.75 5.32
CA LEU A 151 -0.52 -3.97 4.50
C LEU A 151 -1.64 -4.04 3.47
N GLY A 152 -2.74 -3.34 3.70
CA GLY A 152 -3.91 -3.37 2.82
C GLY A 152 -3.60 -2.95 1.38
N LYS A 153 -4.40 -3.43 0.44
CA LYS A 153 -4.30 -3.05 -0.98
C LYS A 153 -4.83 -1.64 -1.16
N THR A 154 -3.97 -0.71 -1.55
CA THR A 154 -4.33 0.70 -1.72
C THR A 154 -4.73 1.02 -3.16
N PHE A 155 -5.48 2.09 -3.35
CA PHE A 155 -5.76 2.60 -4.70
C PHE A 155 -4.49 3.04 -5.43
N ASP A 156 -3.49 3.57 -4.70
CA ASP A 156 -2.20 3.95 -5.26
C ASP A 156 -1.45 2.77 -5.90
N ASN A 157 -1.53 1.57 -5.31
CA ASN A 157 -0.93 0.37 -5.89
C ASN A 157 -1.56 0.03 -7.23
N THR A 158 -2.90 0.02 -7.27
CA THR A 158 -3.65 -0.27 -8.49
C THR A 158 -3.42 0.80 -9.55
N ALA A 159 -3.58 2.07 -9.19
CA ALA A 159 -3.42 3.19 -10.11
C ALA A 159 -2.01 3.22 -10.71
N ARG A 160 -0.95 3.12 -9.91
CA ARG A 160 0.44 3.06 -10.41
C ARG A 160 0.67 1.94 -11.40
N ARG A 161 0.19 0.74 -11.07
CA ARG A 161 0.36 -0.42 -11.94
C ARG A 161 -0.33 -0.25 -13.27
N ILE A 162 -1.59 0.19 -13.24
CA ILE A 162 -2.41 0.24 -14.44
C ILE A 162 -2.11 1.47 -15.31
N VAL A 163 -1.76 2.60 -14.71
CA VAL A 163 -1.31 3.81 -15.44
C VAL A 163 0.03 3.53 -16.14
N SER A 164 0.97 2.85 -15.46
CA SER A 164 2.23 2.45 -16.10
C SER A 164 1.98 1.55 -17.28
N PHE A 165 1.12 0.54 -17.13
CA PHE A 165 0.76 -0.35 -18.24
C PHE A 165 0.06 0.40 -19.37
N ALA A 166 -0.90 1.28 -19.07
CA ALA A 166 -1.58 2.07 -20.09
C ALA A 166 -0.60 2.95 -20.90
N ALA A 167 0.34 3.61 -20.23
CA ALA A 167 1.39 4.39 -20.89
C ALA A 167 2.32 3.51 -21.75
N GLU A 168 2.68 2.31 -21.30
CA GLU A 168 3.46 1.32 -22.07
C GLU A 168 2.70 0.81 -23.31
N GLN A 169 1.35 0.77 -23.24
CA GLN A 169 0.49 0.45 -24.38
C GLN A 169 0.22 1.66 -25.31
N GLY A 170 0.93 2.78 -25.09
CA GLY A 170 0.84 3.97 -25.93
C GLY A 170 -0.39 4.84 -25.69
N LYS A 171 -1.05 4.71 -24.51
CA LYS A 171 -2.13 5.60 -24.13
C LYS A 171 -1.56 6.92 -23.63
N GLU A 172 -2.14 8.03 -24.09
CA GLU A 172 -1.59 9.37 -23.85
C GLU A 172 -2.58 10.32 -23.17
N ARG A 173 -3.89 10.16 -23.40
CA ARG A 173 -4.91 11.14 -23.03
C ARG A 173 -6.05 10.47 -22.26
N ALA A 174 -6.01 10.58 -20.95
CA ALA A 174 -6.97 9.92 -20.08
C ALA A 174 -8.01 10.90 -19.49
N MET A 175 -9.21 10.39 -19.29
CA MET A 175 -10.25 11.02 -18.47
C MET A 175 -10.50 10.17 -17.24
N VAL A 176 -10.60 10.80 -16.07
CA VAL A 176 -11.03 10.12 -14.83
C VAL A 176 -12.51 10.37 -14.60
N ILE A 177 -13.27 9.30 -14.37
CA ILE A 177 -14.69 9.33 -14.05
C ILE A 177 -14.85 8.79 -12.63
N HIS A 178 -15.35 9.65 -11.70
CA HIS A 178 -15.41 9.30 -10.29
C HIS A 178 -16.72 9.78 -9.62
N SER A 179 -17.11 9.12 -8.54
CA SER A 179 -18.18 9.62 -7.66
C SER A 179 -17.66 10.74 -6.76
N ASN A 180 -18.55 11.62 -6.26
CA ASN A 180 -18.23 12.64 -5.27
C ASN A 180 -18.10 12.07 -3.84
N GLN A 181 -18.13 10.73 -3.69
CA GLN A 181 -17.87 10.07 -2.41
C GLN A 181 -16.36 10.00 -2.11
N ILE A 182 -16.04 9.72 -0.86
CA ILE A 182 -14.63 9.67 -0.39
C ILE A 182 -13.78 8.69 -1.22
N ASP A 183 -14.30 7.50 -1.50
CA ASP A 183 -13.63 6.49 -2.30
C ASP A 183 -13.37 6.94 -3.75
N GLY A 184 -14.35 7.62 -4.36
CA GLY A 184 -14.20 8.22 -5.69
C GLY A 184 -13.11 9.29 -5.74
N LEU A 185 -13.07 10.18 -4.74
CA LEU A 185 -12.04 11.21 -4.61
C LEU A 185 -10.65 10.62 -4.34
N MET A 186 -10.56 9.59 -3.48
CA MET A 186 -9.30 8.86 -3.26
C MET A 186 -8.81 8.20 -4.55
N GLY A 187 -9.72 7.63 -5.34
CA GLY A 187 -9.41 7.04 -6.64
C GLY A 187 -8.92 8.07 -7.66
N LEU A 188 -9.55 9.25 -7.72
CA LEU A 188 -9.08 10.37 -8.53
C LEU A 188 -7.64 10.76 -8.16
N ASN A 189 -7.37 10.99 -6.88
CA ASN A 189 -6.04 11.36 -6.40
C ASN A 189 -5.00 10.30 -6.74
N ALA A 190 -5.34 9.02 -6.59
CA ALA A 190 -4.44 7.91 -6.93
C ALA A 190 -4.08 7.89 -8.43
N PHE A 191 -5.05 8.12 -9.33
CA PHE A 191 -4.79 8.21 -10.77
C PHE A 191 -3.95 9.44 -11.11
N GLN A 192 -4.25 10.61 -10.53
CA GLN A 192 -3.48 11.83 -10.75
C GLN A 192 -2.02 11.63 -10.32
N SER A 193 -1.78 11.15 -9.10
CA SER A 193 -0.43 10.88 -8.61
C SER A 193 0.31 9.81 -9.42
N ALA A 194 -0.41 8.83 -9.95
CA ALA A 194 0.20 7.79 -10.78
C ALA A 194 0.59 8.30 -12.17
N ALA A 195 -0.09 9.33 -12.68
CA ALA A 195 0.15 9.90 -14.00
C ALA A 195 1.27 10.97 -14.02
N ASP A 196 1.61 11.58 -12.86
CA ASP A 196 2.52 12.73 -12.77
C ASP A 196 3.89 12.49 -13.46
N ASP A 197 4.44 11.27 -13.36
CA ASP A 197 5.75 10.92 -13.94
C ASP A 197 5.64 10.10 -15.24
N LYS A 198 4.47 10.09 -15.91
CA LYS A 198 4.22 9.26 -17.09
C LYS A 198 3.95 10.10 -18.34
N SER A 199 4.05 9.45 -19.49
CA SER A 199 3.64 10.05 -20.78
C SER A 199 2.12 10.22 -20.89
N LEU A 200 1.34 9.43 -20.17
CA LEU A 200 -0.12 9.52 -20.09
C LEU A 200 -0.53 10.71 -19.23
N ARG A 201 -1.40 11.57 -19.76
CA ARG A 201 -1.90 12.78 -19.08
C ARG A 201 -3.39 12.67 -18.80
N ILE A 202 -3.81 13.08 -17.62
CA ILE A 202 -5.23 13.26 -17.30
C ILE A 202 -5.65 14.61 -17.86
N VAL A 203 -6.40 14.57 -18.98
CA VAL A 203 -6.84 15.77 -19.72
C VAL A 203 -8.23 16.23 -19.31
N SER A 204 -9.03 15.36 -18.69
CA SER A 204 -10.38 15.69 -18.21
C SER A 204 -10.72 14.89 -16.94
N VAL A 205 -11.58 15.46 -16.12
CA VAL A 205 -12.15 14.81 -14.93
C VAL A 205 -13.65 15.05 -14.94
N GLN A 206 -14.43 13.98 -14.78
CA GLN A 206 -15.88 14.05 -14.68
C GLN A 206 -16.34 13.41 -13.38
N SER A 207 -17.20 14.12 -12.65
CA SER A 207 -17.73 13.65 -11.37
C SER A 207 -19.24 13.54 -11.38
N PHE A 208 -19.77 12.65 -10.55
CA PHE A 208 -21.21 12.46 -10.37
C PHE A 208 -21.54 12.16 -8.91
N GLU A 209 -22.76 12.51 -8.50
CA GLU A 209 -23.34 12.01 -7.25
C GLU A 209 -23.72 10.54 -7.42
N LEU A 210 -23.57 9.74 -6.36
CA LEU A 210 -23.84 8.28 -6.41
C LEU A 210 -25.38 8.02 -6.44
N THR A 211 -26.04 8.56 -7.46
CA THR A 211 -27.45 8.33 -7.79
C THR A 211 -27.59 7.98 -9.27
N GLN A 212 -28.59 7.18 -9.60
CA GLN A 212 -28.85 6.81 -11.00
C GLN A 212 -29.05 8.04 -11.89
N GLU A 213 -29.82 9.02 -11.42
CA GLU A 213 -30.11 10.26 -12.15
C GLU A 213 -28.83 11.05 -12.47
N SER A 214 -27.95 11.21 -11.49
CA SER A 214 -26.71 11.95 -11.67
C SER A 214 -25.77 11.23 -12.67
N VAL A 215 -25.65 9.90 -12.59
CA VAL A 215 -24.86 9.12 -13.55
C VAL A 215 -25.40 9.30 -14.98
N VAL A 216 -26.73 9.14 -15.16
CA VAL A 216 -27.38 9.31 -16.48
C VAL A 216 -27.14 10.72 -17.04
N ASN A 217 -27.28 11.76 -16.22
CA ASN A 217 -27.08 13.15 -16.64
C ASN A 217 -25.61 13.50 -16.92
N THR A 218 -24.66 12.78 -16.34
CA THR A 218 -23.22 13.00 -16.55
C THR A 218 -22.70 12.35 -17.83
N VAL A 219 -23.31 11.27 -18.31
CA VAL A 219 -22.84 10.53 -19.50
C VAL A 219 -22.72 11.42 -20.75
N PRO A 220 -23.69 12.30 -21.11
CA PRO A 220 -23.51 13.22 -22.24
C PRO A 220 -22.33 14.18 -22.08
N LEU A 221 -22.03 14.61 -20.84
CA LEU A 221 -20.89 15.49 -20.54
C LEU A 221 -19.57 14.74 -20.70
N ILE A 222 -19.52 13.47 -20.24
CA ILE A 222 -18.37 12.58 -20.43
C ILE A 222 -18.07 12.46 -21.93
N ARG A 223 -19.09 12.17 -22.74
CA ARG A 223 -18.93 12.05 -24.18
C ARG A 223 -18.40 13.34 -24.82
N ALA A 224 -19.04 14.47 -24.54
CA ALA A 224 -18.63 15.75 -25.12
C ALA A 224 -17.18 16.11 -24.73
N SER A 225 -16.81 15.91 -23.49
CA SER A 225 -15.43 16.12 -23.02
C SER A 225 -14.44 15.15 -23.66
N ALA A 226 -14.83 13.89 -23.86
CA ALA A 226 -13.97 12.90 -24.49
C ALA A 226 -13.66 13.26 -25.96
N GLU A 227 -14.65 13.76 -26.69
CA GLU A 227 -14.50 14.23 -28.07
C GLU A 227 -13.63 15.49 -28.16
N ILE A 228 -13.84 16.48 -27.26
CA ILE A 228 -13.09 17.76 -27.26
C ILE A 228 -11.62 17.52 -26.91
N GLU A 229 -11.36 16.67 -25.93
CA GLU A 229 -10.02 16.41 -25.40
C GLU A 229 -9.32 15.23 -26.09
N ASP A 230 -9.93 14.63 -27.12
CA ASP A 230 -9.39 13.48 -27.85
C ASP A 230 -8.92 12.36 -26.89
N VAL A 231 -9.84 11.94 -26.02
CA VAL A 231 -9.56 10.97 -24.95
C VAL A 231 -9.44 9.56 -25.53
N ASP A 232 -8.35 8.89 -25.25
CA ASP A 232 -8.08 7.50 -25.65
C ASP A 232 -8.31 6.47 -24.50
N THR A 233 -8.48 6.97 -23.27
CA THR A 233 -8.60 6.11 -22.08
C THR A 233 -9.57 6.70 -21.06
N LEU A 234 -10.49 5.88 -20.56
CA LEU A 234 -11.41 6.22 -19.45
C LEU A 234 -10.99 5.47 -18.18
N PHE A 235 -10.54 6.18 -17.17
CA PHE A 235 -10.28 5.66 -15.84
C PHE A 235 -11.55 5.69 -14.99
N LEU A 236 -12.07 4.51 -14.63
CA LEU A 236 -13.29 4.33 -13.85
C LEU A 236 -12.92 4.01 -12.40
N THR A 237 -13.25 4.89 -11.46
CA THR A 237 -13.00 4.63 -10.03
C THR A 237 -14.06 3.78 -9.38
N SER A 238 -15.26 3.71 -9.98
CA SER A 238 -16.43 3.02 -9.42
C SER A 238 -16.24 1.51 -9.35
N SER A 239 -16.76 0.91 -8.27
CA SER A 239 -16.80 -0.53 -8.08
C SER A 239 -18.05 -1.17 -8.69
N SER A 240 -18.07 -2.51 -8.73
CA SER A 240 -19.23 -3.32 -9.14
C SER A 240 -20.46 -3.13 -8.25
N ALA A 241 -20.26 -2.77 -6.98
CA ALA A 241 -21.35 -2.42 -6.06
C ALA A 241 -21.80 -0.95 -6.19
N GLY A 242 -21.05 -0.12 -6.91
CA GLY A 242 -21.35 1.29 -7.15
C GLY A 242 -21.90 1.54 -8.54
N ALA A 243 -21.40 2.61 -9.20
CA ALA A 243 -21.91 3.05 -10.49
C ALA A 243 -21.33 2.28 -11.70
N LEU A 244 -20.35 1.40 -11.53
CA LEU A 244 -19.70 0.68 -12.63
C LEU A 244 -20.69 -0.04 -13.55
N PRO A 245 -21.70 -0.79 -13.08
CA PRO A 245 -22.64 -1.48 -13.97
C PRO A 245 -23.41 -0.51 -14.88
N LEU A 246 -23.82 0.61 -14.32
CA LEU A 246 -24.58 1.63 -15.06
C LEU A 246 -23.67 2.37 -16.07
N LEU A 247 -22.45 2.72 -15.68
CA LEU A 247 -21.46 3.31 -16.59
C LEU A 247 -21.11 2.36 -17.73
N ALA A 248 -20.89 1.07 -17.42
CA ALA A 248 -20.59 0.04 -18.42
C ALA A 248 -21.71 -0.16 -19.45
N GLN A 249 -22.95 0.13 -19.08
CA GLN A 249 -24.07 0.13 -20.01
C GLN A 249 -24.14 1.43 -20.81
N LEU A 250 -24.15 2.57 -20.14
CA LEU A 250 -24.51 3.86 -20.74
C LEU A 250 -23.39 4.48 -21.59
N LEU A 251 -22.11 4.27 -21.24
CA LEU A 251 -21.01 4.86 -22.00
C LEU A 251 -20.93 4.33 -23.45
N PRO A 252 -21.04 3.01 -23.72
CA PRO A 252 -21.14 2.51 -25.11
C PRO A 252 -22.39 3.01 -25.83
N GLU A 253 -23.57 3.06 -25.16
CA GLU A 253 -24.81 3.61 -25.74
C GLU A 253 -24.67 5.07 -26.13
N ALA A 254 -23.82 5.82 -25.42
CA ALA A 254 -23.48 7.21 -25.76
C ALA A 254 -22.42 7.35 -26.86
N GLY A 255 -21.88 6.26 -27.41
CA GLY A 255 -20.89 6.24 -28.47
C GLY A 255 -19.44 6.26 -27.99
N LEU A 256 -19.18 5.97 -26.72
CA LEU A 256 -17.84 5.69 -26.20
C LEU A 256 -17.62 4.17 -26.20
N ASP A 257 -17.43 3.57 -27.38
CA ASP A 257 -17.27 2.12 -27.51
C ASP A 257 -15.94 1.66 -26.90
N PRO A 258 -15.91 0.57 -26.10
CA PRO A 258 -14.67 0.02 -25.55
C PRO A 258 -13.63 -0.42 -26.61
N GLN A 259 -14.02 -0.55 -27.88
CA GLN A 259 -13.11 -0.82 -28.99
C GLN A 259 -12.36 0.44 -29.46
N ASP A 260 -12.92 1.61 -29.25
CA ASP A 260 -12.35 2.89 -29.66
C ASP A 260 -11.64 3.59 -28.49
N VAL A 261 -12.21 3.53 -27.29
CA VAL A 261 -11.68 4.17 -26.06
C VAL A 261 -11.43 3.11 -25.00
N GLN A 262 -10.22 3.01 -24.49
CA GLN A 262 -9.83 2.01 -23.50
C GLN A 262 -10.48 2.27 -22.13
N TYR A 263 -11.27 1.34 -21.65
CA TYR A 263 -11.79 1.38 -20.28
C TYR A 263 -10.79 0.75 -19.33
N VAL A 264 -10.59 1.41 -18.18
CA VAL A 264 -9.62 1.02 -17.16
C VAL A 264 -10.24 1.15 -15.78
N GLY A 265 -10.25 0.06 -15.03
CA GLY A 265 -10.83 0.00 -13.68
C GLY A 265 -9.82 0.15 -12.58
N LEU A 266 -10.13 1.00 -11.60
CA LEU A 266 -9.36 1.10 -10.36
C LEU A 266 -9.65 -0.08 -9.42
N THR A 267 -10.85 -0.64 -9.49
CA THR A 267 -11.30 -1.75 -8.67
C THR A 267 -11.31 -3.05 -9.47
N ARG A 268 -11.38 -4.17 -8.79
CA ARG A 268 -11.53 -5.48 -9.43
C ARG A 268 -12.90 -5.64 -10.08
N TRP A 269 -12.93 -6.05 -11.33
CA TRP A 269 -14.17 -6.28 -12.07
C TRP A 269 -14.64 -7.73 -12.04
N ASP A 270 -13.81 -8.63 -11.58
CA ASP A 270 -14.10 -10.05 -11.44
C ASP A 270 -14.76 -10.42 -10.11
N ILE A 271 -15.04 -9.44 -9.26
CA ILE A 271 -15.73 -9.63 -7.98
C ILE A 271 -16.91 -8.63 -7.87
N PRO A 272 -18.14 -9.16 -7.87
CA PRO A 272 -18.55 -10.55 -8.09
C PRO A 272 -18.40 -10.97 -9.56
N PRO A 273 -18.31 -12.28 -9.87
CA PRO A 273 -18.09 -12.78 -11.25
C PRO A 273 -19.12 -12.31 -12.28
N GLN A 274 -20.35 -12.02 -11.86
CA GLN A 274 -21.43 -11.50 -12.71
C GLN A 274 -21.09 -10.17 -13.38
N THR A 275 -20.18 -9.39 -12.81
CA THR A 275 -19.71 -8.13 -13.40
C THR A 275 -19.06 -8.36 -14.77
N LEU A 276 -18.41 -9.51 -14.97
CA LEU A 276 -17.78 -9.88 -16.24
C LEU A 276 -18.76 -10.08 -17.40
N GLU A 277 -20.05 -10.17 -17.09
CA GLU A 277 -21.12 -10.31 -18.11
C GLU A 277 -21.51 -8.97 -18.77
N LEU A 278 -21.07 -7.84 -18.20
CA LEU A 278 -21.35 -6.51 -18.72
C LEU A 278 -20.59 -6.26 -20.01
N ASN A 279 -21.31 -6.09 -21.12
CA ASN A 279 -20.71 -5.94 -22.45
C ASN A 279 -19.77 -4.74 -22.56
N GLY A 280 -20.05 -3.64 -21.86
CA GLY A 280 -19.22 -2.44 -21.86
C GLY A 280 -17.88 -2.62 -21.14
N LEU A 281 -17.64 -3.72 -20.44
CA LEU A 281 -16.35 -4.02 -19.82
C LEU A 281 -15.47 -4.94 -20.65
N LYS A 282 -15.98 -5.44 -21.80
CA LYS A 282 -15.21 -6.30 -22.68
C LYS A 282 -13.98 -5.56 -23.23
N GLY A 283 -12.80 -6.15 -23.12
CA GLY A 283 -11.54 -5.54 -23.52
C GLY A 283 -10.99 -4.52 -22.53
N GLY A 284 -11.75 -4.15 -21.51
CA GLY A 284 -11.29 -3.22 -20.47
C GLY A 284 -10.20 -3.84 -19.59
N TRP A 285 -9.39 -2.99 -18.96
CA TRP A 285 -8.25 -3.38 -18.16
C TRP A 285 -8.49 -3.11 -16.66
N PHE A 286 -8.03 -4.02 -15.82
CA PHE A 286 -8.03 -3.84 -14.37
C PHE A 286 -6.90 -4.65 -13.73
N ALA A 287 -6.46 -4.23 -12.55
CA ALA A 287 -5.39 -4.91 -11.86
C ALA A 287 -5.93 -6.02 -10.95
N VAL A 288 -5.22 -7.14 -10.92
CA VAL A 288 -5.53 -8.29 -10.08
C VAL A 288 -4.27 -8.80 -9.36
N PRO A 289 -4.40 -9.49 -8.21
CA PRO A 289 -3.27 -10.19 -7.61
C PRO A 289 -2.77 -11.33 -8.51
N ASP A 290 -1.70 -12.01 -8.09
CA ASP A 290 -1.31 -13.29 -8.68
C ASP A 290 -2.40 -14.34 -8.39
N LEU A 291 -3.30 -14.54 -9.35
CA LEU A 291 -4.48 -15.42 -9.17
C LEU A 291 -4.09 -16.86 -8.86
N THR A 292 -2.95 -17.34 -9.36
CA THR A 292 -2.49 -18.71 -9.07
C THR A 292 -2.11 -18.86 -7.62
N ARG A 293 -1.36 -17.89 -7.07
CA ARG A 293 -0.98 -17.90 -5.65
C ARG A 293 -2.19 -17.75 -4.74
N THR A 294 -3.08 -16.83 -5.08
CA THR A 294 -4.32 -16.59 -4.32
C THR A 294 -5.19 -17.86 -4.27
N GLU A 295 -5.33 -18.58 -5.38
CA GLU A 295 -6.12 -19.81 -5.41
C GLU A 295 -5.43 -20.94 -4.64
N ASN A 296 -4.11 -21.09 -4.73
CA ASN A 296 -3.36 -22.07 -3.95
C ASN A 296 -3.55 -21.85 -2.44
N PHE A 297 -3.47 -20.60 -1.99
CA PHE A 297 -3.76 -20.26 -0.59
C PHE A 297 -5.20 -20.58 -0.21
N SER A 298 -6.18 -20.19 -1.04
CA SER A 298 -7.59 -20.47 -0.80
C SER A 298 -7.86 -21.97 -0.66
N THR A 299 -7.21 -22.78 -1.48
CA THR A 299 -7.32 -24.24 -1.43
C THR A 299 -6.74 -24.79 -0.13
N GLN A 300 -5.52 -24.41 0.23
CA GLN A 300 -4.87 -24.84 1.48
C GLN A 300 -5.68 -24.40 2.71
N PHE A 301 -6.19 -23.18 2.70
CA PHE A 301 -7.03 -22.66 3.79
C PHE A 301 -8.33 -23.48 3.91
N GLN A 302 -9.00 -23.74 2.80
CA GLN A 302 -10.23 -24.52 2.77
C GLN A 302 -10.03 -25.98 3.23
N GLU A 303 -8.91 -26.59 2.85
CA GLU A 303 -8.55 -27.96 3.29
C GLU A 303 -8.36 -28.01 4.81
N GLN A 304 -7.78 -26.95 5.41
CA GLN A 304 -7.50 -26.95 6.84
C GLN A 304 -8.67 -26.48 7.71
N PHE A 305 -9.46 -25.51 7.23
CA PHE A 305 -10.51 -24.85 8.05
C PHE A 305 -11.93 -25.11 7.54
N GLY A 306 -12.12 -25.76 6.40
CA GLY A 306 -13.42 -26.18 5.88
C GLY A 306 -14.20 -25.13 5.10
N ASN A 307 -13.75 -23.88 5.06
CA ASN A 307 -14.37 -22.78 4.31
C ASN A 307 -13.33 -22.03 3.46
N ARG A 308 -13.77 -21.38 2.40
CA ARG A 308 -12.88 -20.44 1.67
C ARG A 308 -12.64 -19.18 2.52
N PRO A 309 -11.41 -18.67 2.52
CA PRO A 309 -11.10 -17.48 3.32
C PRO A 309 -11.75 -16.23 2.77
N HIS A 310 -12.07 -15.27 3.63
CA HIS A 310 -12.36 -13.92 3.21
C HIS A 310 -11.11 -13.32 2.52
N GLN A 311 -11.31 -12.49 1.50
CA GLN A 311 -10.20 -11.91 0.70
C GLN A 311 -9.18 -11.09 1.51
N LEU A 312 -9.52 -10.62 2.71
CA LEU A 312 -8.60 -9.90 3.60
C LEU A 312 -7.71 -10.83 4.43
N ALA A 313 -8.04 -12.12 4.53
CA ALA A 313 -7.27 -13.09 5.30
C ALA A 313 -5.81 -13.19 4.81
N ASN A 314 -5.59 -12.96 3.49
CA ASN A 314 -4.28 -12.91 2.86
C ASN A 314 -3.30 -11.96 3.58
N LEU A 315 -3.81 -10.84 4.15
CA LEU A 315 -2.98 -9.82 4.80
C LEU A 315 -2.35 -10.35 6.09
N ALA A 316 -3.08 -11.14 6.85
CA ALA A 316 -2.55 -11.75 8.07
C ALA A 316 -1.50 -12.82 7.75
N PHE A 317 -1.73 -13.62 6.70
CA PHE A 317 -0.74 -14.56 6.20
C PHE A 317 0.54 -13.82 5.76
N ASP A 318 0.39 -12.78 4.93
CA ASP A 318 1.51 -11.96 4.41
C ASP A 318 2.34 -11.36 5.55
N GLY A 319 1.68 -10.84 6.61
CA GLY A 319 2.36 -10.25 7.76
C GLY A 319 3.24 -11.26 8.51
N ILE A 320 2.74 -12.46 8.78
CA ILE A 320 3.51 -13.54 9.41
C ILE A 320 4.62 -14.05 8.47
N ALA A 321 4.31 -14.24 7.19
CA ALA A 321 5.28 -14.72 6.21
C ALA A 321 6.46 -13.74 6.04
N ALA A 322 6.19 -12.43 6.11
CA ALA A 322 7.25 -11.41 6.08
C ALA A 322 8.22 -11.54 7.28
N ILE A 323 7.71 -11.76 8.49
CA ILE A 323 8.54 -11.99 9.68
C ILE A 323 9.42 -13.23 9.49
N GLY A 324 8.84 -14.32 8.99
CA GLY A 324 9.57 -15.56 8.69
C GLY A 324 10.68 -15.37 7.64
N ALA A 325 10.38 -14.61 6.57
CA ALA A 325 11.34 -14.31 5.52
C ALA A 325 12.54 -13.48 6.04
N LEU A 326 12.30 -12.54 6.96
CA LEU A 326 13.37 -11.75 7.59
C LEU A 326 14.28 -12.61 8.47
N ALA A 327 13.71 -13.54 9.23
CA ALA A 327 14.50 -14.49 10.01
C ALA A 327 15.38 -15.40 9.12
N GLN A 328 14.82 -15.92 8.04
CA GLN A 328 15.55 -16.76 7.08
C GLN A 328 16.66 -16.00 6.33
N ALA A 329 16.46 -14.70 6.07
CA ALA A 329 17.46 -13.85 5.43
C ALA A 329 18.63 -13.50 6.36
N GLY A 330 18.57 -13.88 7.65
CA GLY A 330 19.66 -13.68 8.63
C GLY A 330 19.76 -12.25 9.13
N PHE A 331 18.66 -11.50 9.17
CA PHE A 331 18.62 -10.21 9.84
C PHE A 331 18.77 -10.41 11.36
N ASP A 332 19.68 -9.68 12.00
CA ASP A 332 19.86 -9.75 13.46
C ASP A 332 18.65 -9.19 14.23
N ASP A 333 18.05 -8.13 13.69
CA ASP A 333 16.90 -7.40 14.28
C ASP A 333 15.73 -7.41 13.29
N ILE A 334 15.03 -8.53 13.18
CA ILE A 334 14.00 -8.82 12.14
C ILE A 334 12.74 -7.96 12.21
N LEU A 335 12.47 -7.30 13.34
CA LEU A 335 11.25 -6.49 13.53
C LEU A 335 11.52 -4.99 13.48
N THR A 336 12.72 -4.58 13.08
CA THR A 336 13.05 -3.17 12.88
C THR A 336 12.42 -2.60 11.61
N ARG A 337 12.26 -1.27 11.58
CA ARG A 337 11.80 -0.58 10.36
C ARG A 337 12.67 -0.92 9.15
N GLU A 338 14.00 -0.90 9.32
CA GLU A 338 14.96 -1.18 8.26
C GLU A 338 14.79 -2.58 7.67
N ALA A 339 14.56 -3.58 8.54
CA ALA A 339 14.28 -4.94 8.09
C ALA A 339 12.94 -5.04 7.36
N LEU A 340 11.89 -4.43 7.93
CA LEU A 340 10.56 -4.44 7.35
C LEU A 340 10.47 -3.71 6.01
N THR A 341 11.30 -2.66 5.79
CA THR A 341 11.27 -1.84 4.56
C THR A 341 12.35 -2.24 3.55
N GLN A 342 12.92 -3.44 3.67
CA GLN A 342 13.94 -3.92 2.74
C GLN A 342 13.49 -3.80 1.26
N PRO A 343 14.35 -3.33 0.35
CA PRO A 343 13.96 -3.03 -1.04
C PRO A 343 13.50 -4.24 -1.84
N SER A 344 13.97 -5.45 -1.53
CA SER A 344 13.56 -6.70 -2.19
C SER A 344 12.11 -7.07 -1.88
N GLY A 345 11.58 -6.59 -0.77
CA GLY A 345 10.24 -6.94 -0.31
C GLY A 345 10.07 -8.41 0.07
N PHE A 346 8.84 -8.88 0.01
CA PHE A 346 8.42 -10.19 0.49
C PHE A 346 7.56 -10.91 -0.54
N GLN A 347 7.56 -12.23 -0.50
CA GLN A 347 6.63 -13.05 -1.27
C GLN A 347 5.36 -13.27 -0.44
N GLY A 348 4.25 -12.76 -0.93
CA GLY A 348 2.94 -12.92 -0.30
C GLY A 348 2.01 -13.84 -1.06
N VAL A 349 0.81 -14.01 -0.53
CA VAL A 349 -0.29 -14.77 -1.14
C VAL A 349 -0.75 -14.14 -2.45
N ASP A 350 -0.85 -12.83 -2.49
CA ASP A 350 -1.33 -12.07 -3.65
C ASP A 350 -0.22 -11.69 -4.65
N GLY A 351 0.99 -12.18 -4.46
CA GLY A 351 2.19 -11.82 -5.18
C GLY A 351 3.22 -11.13 -4.30
N ILE A 352 4.22 -10.50 -4.91
CA ILE A 352 5.23 -9.77 -4.14
C ILE A 352 4.67 -8.48 -3.55
N PHE A 353 5.18 -8.11 -2.38
CA PHE A 353 4.91 -6.80 -1.77
C PHE A 353 6.15 -6.30 -1.02
N ARG A 354 6.24 -5.00 -0.82
CA ARG A 354 7.22 -4.37 0.07
C ARG A 354 6.57 -3.24 0.85
N LEU A 355 7.05 -3.04 2.06
CA LEU A 355 6.75 -1.87 2.87
C LEU A 355 7.75 -0.77 2.54
N LYS A 356 7.32 0.48 2.65
CA LYS A 356 8.15 1.66 2.36
C LYS A 356 8.40 2.46 3.63
N ASP A 357 9.43 3.30 3.59
CA ASP A 357 9.83 4.16 4.71
C ASP A 357 8.74 5.15 5.13
N ASP A 358 7.80 5.49 4.25
CA ASP A 358 6.65 6.32 4.57
C ASP A 358 5.51 5.55 5.24
N GLY A 359 5.68 4.24 5.53
CA GLY A 359 4.68 3.35 6.11
C GLY A 359 3.66 2.83 5.10
N THR A 360 3.69 3.27 3.84
CA THR A 360 2.86 2.72 2.77
C THR A 360 3.45 1.43 2.22
N ASN A 361 2.78 0.80 1.27
CA ASN A 361 3.28 -0.41 0.61
C ASN A 361 3.31 -0.27 -0.90
N GLU A 362 3.98 -1.22 -1.54
CA GLU A 362 3.91 -1.48 -2.97
C GLU A 362 3.61 -2.96 -3.18
N ARG A 363 2.72 -3.28 -4.13
CA ARG A 363 2.32 -4.64 -4.46
C ARG A 363 2.53 -4.93 -5.94
N GLY A 364 3.05 -6.12 -6.24
CA GLY A 364 3.15 -6.62 -7.60
C GLY A 364 1.80 -7.15 -8.05
N LEU A 365 1.14 -6.42 -8.95
CA LEU A 365 -0.17 -6.79 -9.49
C LEU A 365 -0.04 -7.19 -10.97
N ALA A 366 -0.84 -8.14 -11.40
CA ALA A 366 -1.05 -8.46 -12.81
C ALA A 366 -2.07 -7.48 -13.42
N ILE A 367 -2.04 -7.33 -14.73
CA ILE A 367 -3.10 -6.67 -15.50
C ILE A 367 -3.94 -7.74 -16.17
N ALA A 368 -5.24 -7.61 -16.01
CA ALA A 368 -6.24 -8.47 -16.60
C ALA A 368 -7.14 -7.70 -17.56
N THR A 369 -7.74 -8.41 -18.47
CA THR A 369 -8.83 -7.93 -19.32
C THR A 369 -10.03 -8.85 -19.23
N VAL A 370 -11.19 -8.35 -19.65
CA VAL A 370 -12.42 -9.15 -19.82
C VAL A 370 -12.50 -9.65 -21.24
N GLN A 371 -12.37 -10.95 -21.45
CA GLN A 371 -12.54 -11.62 -22.72
C GLN A 371 -13.47 -12.80 -22.56
N ASP A 372 -14.50 -12.90 -23.40
CA ASP A 372 -15.51 -13.97 -23.35
C ASP A 372 -16.12 -14.21 -21.96
N LYS A 373 -16.37 -13.10 -21.23
CA LYS A 373 -16.89 -13.09 -19.85
C LYS A 373 -15.95 -13.76 -18.83
N GLN A 374 -14.67 -13.81 -19.14
CA GLN A 374 -13.64 -14.38 -18.30
C GLN A 374 -12.50 -13.38 -18.07
N VAL A 375 -11.79 -13.58 -16.97
CA VAL A 375 -10.55 -12.86 -16.69
C VAL A 375 -9.42 -13.47 -17.48
N VAL A 376 -8.77 -12.68 -18.31
CA VAL A 376 -7.56 -13.06 -19.04
C VAL A 376 -6.41 -12.17 -18.60
N ILE A 377 -5.32 -12.78 -18.12
CA ILE A 377 -4.11 -12.03 -17.75
C ILE A 377 -3.38 -11.62 -19.04
N ILE A 378 -3.20 -10.33 -19.22
CA ILE A 378 -2.52 -9.74 -20.39
C ILE A 378 -1.11 -9.24 -20.04
N ASP A 379 -0.85 -8.98 -18.75
CA ASP A 379 0.48 -8.68 -18.25
C ASP A 379 0.64 -9.27 -16.84
N PRO A 380 1.56 -10.27 -16.66
CA PRO A 380 1.66 -11.01 -15.41
C PRO A 380 2.18 -10.13 -14.26
N ALA A 381 1.86 -10.54 -13.03
CA ALA A 381 2.42 -9.92 -11.84
C ALA A 381 3.95 -10.05 -11.81
N PRO A 382 4.69 -8.99 -11.46
CA PRO A 382 6.13 -9.05 -11.33
C PRO A 382 6.52 -10.03 -10.21
N ARG A 383 7.66 -10.71 -10.40
CA ARG A 383 8.19 -11.67 -9.42
C ARG A 383 9.28 -11.09 -8.52
N SER A 384 9.74 -9.88 -8.81
CA SER A 384 10.71 -9.13 -8.02
C SER A 384 10.49 -7.63 -8.23
N PHE A 385 10.81 -6.83 -7.22
CA PHE A 385 10.92 -5.39 -7.41
C PHE A 385 12.26 -5.06 -8.06
N ALA A 386 12.26 -4.11 -9.01
CA ALA A 386 13.50 -3.59 -9.56
C ALA A 386 14.29 -2.92 -8.42
N ILE A 387 15.52 -3.38 -8.19
CA ILE A 387 16.45 -2.69 -7.29
C ILE A 387 16.94 -1.46 -8.05
N PRO A 388 16.80 -0.23 -7.51
CA PRO A 388 17.39 0.93 -8.13
C PRO A 388 18.89 0.68 -8.34
N ARG A 389 19.36 0.72 -9.58
CA ARG A 389 20.81 0.73 -9.86
C ARG A 389 21.26 2.16 -9.59
N PHE A 390 22.00 2.34 -8.52
CA PHE A 390 22.73 3.58 -8.23
C PHE A 390 23.86 3.77 -9.22
#